data_6360e62213851d3dae2d2588253f17fe
#
_entry.id   6360e62213851d3dae2d2588253f17fe
#
_cell.length_a   1.000
_cell.length_b   1.000
_cell.length_c   1.000
_cell.angle_alpha   90.00
_cell.angle_beta   90.00
_cell.angle_gamma   90.00
#
_symmetry.space_group_name_H-M   'P 1'
#
loop_
_entity.id
_entity.type
_entity.pdbx_description
1 polymer ?
#
loop_
_entity_poly.entity_id
_entity_poly.type
_entity_poly.pdbx_seq_one_letter_code
_entity_poly.pdbx_strand_id
1 'polypeptide(L)'
;KIGARAPEDDVAHVAQIARGLQGKATLTVDVNQAWDGNTARRYLPPLVEAGVTLIEQPVARWNVEALRSLTATLDGALIMADETVCTPQDAFMLASLKASHVFSLKVAKHGGLVRTRKIAAVAEAADIGWYGGTMLETSLGSAASAHVFSTLGTQHHGCELFGPQLLVDDIVEQQMPITNFALQLPDGPGFGVEVSLAQLNRFDRARQGQAPVHVDMAPTTPTVA
;
A
#
# COMPACT_ATOMS: atom_id res chain seq x y z
N LYS A 1 -10.14 -2.12 1.66
CA LYS A 1 -9.75 -3.18 0.71
C LYS A 1 -10.98 -3.85 0.12
N ILE A 2 -10.91 -4.21 -1.16
CA ILE A 2 -11.95 -4.90 -1.93
C ILE A 2 -11.31 -6.06 -2.73
N GLY A 3 -12.12 -6.83 -3.46
CA GLY A 3 -11.63 -7.93 -4.29
C GLY A 3 -11.78 -9.31 -3.66
N ALA A 4 -12.24 -9.40 -2.40
CA ALA A 4 -12.53 -10.67 -1.72
C ALA A 4 -13.98 -11.14 -1.92
N ARG A 5 -14.86 -10.27 -2.40
CA ARG A 5 -16.28 -10.55 -2.68
C ARG A 5 -16.52 -10.52 -4.18
N ALA A 6 -17.75 -10.79 -4.60
CA ALA A 6 -18.16 -10.51 -5.97
C ALA A 6 -17.99 -9.02 -6.27
N PRO A 7 -17.50 -8.63 -7.45
CA PRO A 7 -17.20 -7.23 -7.76
C PRO A 7 -18.39 -6.28 -7.59
N GLU A 8 -19.61 -6.73 -7.91
CA GLU A 8 -20.85 -5.99 -7.71
C GLU A 8 -21.13 -5.71 -6.23
N ASP A 9 -20.83 -6.65 -5.34
CA ASP A 9 -20.99 -6.49 -3.88
C ASP A 9 -19.97 -5.50 -3.33
N ASP A 10 -18.73 -5.54 -3.83
CA ASP A 10 -17.69 -4.58 -3.48
C ASP A 10 -18.08 -3.15 -3.87
N VAL A 11 -18.59 -2.96 -5.10
CA VAL A 11 -19.10 -1.66 -5.57
C VAL A 11 -20.26 -1.17 -4.69
N ALA A 12 -21.24 -2.03 -4.40
CA ALA A 12 -22.39 -1.69 -3.57
C ALA A 12 -21.94 -1.29 -2.15
N HIS A 13 -21.00 -2.01 -1.57
CA HIS A 13 -20.44 -1.74 -0.26
C HIS A 13 -19.69 -0.39 -0.21
N VAL A 14 -18.82 -0.11 -1.19
CA VAL A 14 -18.10 1.17 -1.29
C VAL A 14 -19.07 2.32 -1.47
N ALA A 15 -20.09 2.17 -2.32
CA ALA A 15 -21.13 3.18 -2.51
C ALA A 15 -21.92 3.46 -1.22
N GLN A 16 -22.16 2.44 -0.38
CA GLN A 16 -22.78 2.62 0.92
C GLN A 16 -21.89 3.41 1.89
N ILE A 17 -20.60 3.11 1.93
CA ILE A 17 -19.61 3.87 2.73
C ILE A 17 -19.57 5.33 2.27
N ALA A 18 -19.49 5.58 0.96
CA ALA A 18 -19.46 6.91 0.38
C ALA A 18 -20.67 7.77 0.81
N ARG A 19 -21.86 7.19 0.75
CA ARG A 19 -23.10 7.86 1.22
C ARG A 19 -23.03 8.18 2.72
N GLY A 20 -22.47 7.30 3.54
CA GLY A 20 -22.31 7.53 4.97
C GLY A 20 -21.30 8.64 5.29
N LEU A 21 -20.25 8.77 4.49
CA LEU A 21 -19.21 9.79 4.66
C LEU A 21 -19.68 11.21 4.26
N GLN A 22 -20.66 11.33 3.39
CA GLN A 22 -21.20 12.63 2.96
C GLN A 22 -20.12 13.64 2.52
N GLY A 23 -19.07 13.19 1.85
CA GLY A 23 -17.96 14.03 1.42
C GLY A 23 -16.98 14.47 2.53
N LYS A 24 -17.11 13.95 3.75
CA LYS A 24 -16.21 14.30 4.88
C LYS A 24 -14.84 13.67 4.80
N ALA A 25 -14.64 12.72 3.90
CA ALA A 25 -13.34 12.05 3.67
C ALA A 25 -13.21 11.67 2.20
N THR A 26 -11.98 11.60 1.72
CA THR A 26 -11.65 11.00 0.42
C THR A 26 -11.71 9.48 0.51
N LEU A 27 -12.10 8.83 -0.59
CA LEU A 27 -12.16 7.38 -0.68
C LEU A 27 -11.05 6.86 -1.57
N THR A 28 -10.28 5.92 -1.03
CA THR A 28 -9.33 5.10 -1.78
C THR A 28 -9.73 3.64 -1.67
N VAL A 29 -9.47 2.86 -2.70
CA VAL A 29 -9.68 1.41 -2.67
C VAL A 29 -8.41 0.68 -3.10
N ASP A 30 -8.13 -0.44 -2.44
CA ASP A 30 -7.09 -1.38 -2.84
C ASP A 30 -7.75 -2.70 -3.22
N VAL A 31 -7.49 -3.11 -4.45
CA VAL A 31 -8.05 -4.34 -5.03
C VAL A 31 -7.10 -5.53 -4.85
N ASN A 32 -5.85 -5.26 -4.48
CA ASN A 32 -4.80 -6.27 -4.26
C ASN A 32 -4.74 -7.32 -5.38
N GLN A 33 -4.73 -6.89 -6.65
CA GLN A 33 -4.58 -7.75 -7.83
C GLN A 33 -5.78 -8.69 -8.11
N ALA A 34 -6.92 -8.52 -7.42
CA ALA A 34 -8.00 -9.51 -7.44
C ALA A 34 -8.76 -9.59 -8.77
N TRP A 35 -8.73 -8.52 -9.58
CA TRP A 35 -9.54 -8.47 -10.78
C TRP A 35 -8.71 -8.76 -12.06
N ASP A 36 -9.34 -9.36 -13.05
CA ASP A 36 -8.80 -9.34 -14.40
C ASP A 36 -9.11 -8.02 -15.11
N GLY A 37 -8.50 -7.80 -16.29
CA GLY A 37 -8.65 -6.54 -17.01
C GLY A 37 -10.08 -6.24 -17.47
N ASN A 38 -10.92 -7.24 -17.71
CA ASN A 38 -12.31 -7.06 -18.12
C ASN A 38 -13.19 -6.71 -16.92
N THR A 39 -12.99 -7.40 -15.81
CA THR A 39 -13.63 -7.11 -14.53
C THR A 39 -13.29 -5.68 -14.08
N ALA A 40 -12.02 -5.30 -14.11
CA ALA A 40 -11.58 -3.95 -13.76
C ALA A 40 -12.24 -2.88 -14.64
N ARG A 41 -12.24 -3.04 -15.97
CA ARG A 41 -12.90 -2.09 -16.88
C ARG A 41 -14.39 -1.92 -16.59
N ARG A 42 -15.07 -2.99 -16.17
CA ARG A 42 -16.51 -2.97 -15.88
C ARG A 42 -16.83 -2.32 -14.54
N TYR A 43 -16.03 -2.58 -13.51
CA TYR A 43 -16.40 -2.22 -12.13
C TYR A 43 -15.64 -1.01 -11.54
N LEU A 44 -14.54 -0.55 -12.17
CA LEU A 44 -13.88 0.68 -11.73
C LEU A 44 -14.71 1.94 -11.96
N PRO A 45 -15.39 2.15 -13.12
CA PRO A 45 -16.22 3.34 -13.31
C PRO A 45 -17.31 3.52 -12.24
N PRO A 46 -18.09 2.51 -11.85
CA PRO A 46 -19.05 2.63 -10.74
C PRO A 46 -18.40 2.99 -9.39
N LEU A 47 -17.15 2.58 -9.11
CA LEU A 47 -16.43 3.01 -7.91
C LEU A 47 -16.08 4.51 -7.96
N VAL A 48 -15.67 5.00 -9.13
CA VAL A 48 -15.41 6.43 -9.35
C VAL A 48 -16.69 7.24 -9.18
N GLU A 49 -17.81 6.78 -9.75
CA GLU A 49 -19.14 7.41 -9.57
C GLU A 49 -19.54 7.44 -8.09
N ALA A 50 -19.13 6.46 -7.30
CA ALA A 50 -19.34 6.44 -5.85
C ALA A 50 -18.41 7.40 -5.09
N GLY A 51 -17.42 8.04 -5.75
CA GLY A 51 -16.51 9.02 -5.16
C GLY A 51 -15.12 8.48 -4.79
N VAL A 52 -14.74 7.32 -5.31
CA VAL A 52 -13.36 6.82 -5.18
C VAL A 52 -12.43 7.64 -6.05
N THR A 53 -11.33 8.16 -5.48
CA THR A 53 -10.37 9.04 -6.16
C THR A 53 -9.01 8.39 -6.42
N LEU A 54 -8.70 7.29 -5.75
CA LEU A 54 -7.45 6.53 -5.91
C LEU A 54 -7.73 5.04 -5.84
N ILE A 55 -7.25 4.31 -6.83
CA ILE A 55 -7.45 2.86 -6.98
C ILE A 55 -6.09 2.18 -7.05
N GLU A 56 -5.79 1.39 -6.00
CA GLU A 56 -4.54 0.65 -5.87
C GLU A 56 -4.67 -0.73 -6.49
N GLN A 57 -3.71 -1.10 -7.31
CA GLN A 57 -3.42 -2.40 -7.91
C GLN A 57 -4.68 -3.21 -8.32
N PRO A 58 -5.47 -2.71 -9.28
CA PRO A 58 -6.72 -3.36 -9.65
C PRO A 58 -6.52 -4.74 -10.31
N VAL A 59 -5.41 -4.93 -11.01
CA VAL A 59 -5.12 -6.14 -11.79
C VAL A 59 -3.83 -6.82 -11.33
N ALA A 60 -3.66 -8.09 -11.70
CA ALA A 60 -2.47 -8.87 -11.38
C ALA A 60 -1.18 -8.14 -11.79
N ARG A 61 -0.13 -8.21 -10.95
CA ARG A 61 1.14 -7.50 -11.12
C ARG A 61 1.83 -7.73 -12.47
N TRP A 62 1.64 -8.88 -13.07
CA TRP A 62 2.19 -9.22 -14.37
C TRP A 62 1.42 -8.63 -15.54
N ASN A 63 0.16 -8.20 -15.33
CA ASN A 63 -0.70 -7.68 -16.39
C ASN A 63 -0.55 -6.16 -16.56
N VAL A 64 0.67 -5.76 -16.91
CA VAL A 64 1.05 -4.34 -17.09
C VAL A 64 0.23 -3.68 -18.20
N GLU A 65 -0.13 -4.42 -19.25
CA GLU A 65 -0.93 -3.89 -20.35
C GLU A 65 -2.35 -3.52 -19.92
N ALA A 66 -2.99 -4.36 -19.09
CA ALA A 66 -4.29 -3.99 -18.52
C ALA A 66 -4.17 -2.77 -17.61
N LEU A 67 -3.13 -2.71 -16.76
CA LEU A 67 -2.87 -1.56 -15.89
C LEU A 67 -2.70 -0.27 -16.72
N ARG A 68 -1.88 -0.30 -17.78
CA ARG A 68 -1.67 0.80 -18.72
C ARG A 68 -2.98 1.25 -19.39
N SER A 69 -3.78 0.28 -19.85
CA SER A 69 -5.08 0.57 -20.48
C SER A 69 -6.04 1.27 -19.51
N LEU A 70 -6.11 0.78 -18.25
CA LEU A 70 -6.94 1.39 -17.21
C LEU A 70 -6.45 2.80 -16.87
N THR A 71 -5.14 3.00 -16.74
CA THR A 71 -4.53 4.32 -16.50
C THR A 71 -4.87 5.32 -17.61
N ALA A 72 -4.90 4.87 -18.86
CA ALA A 72 -5.18 5.73 -20.01
C ALA A 72 -6.68 6.04 -20.22
N THR A 73 -7.59 5.22 -19.69
CA THR A 73 -9.02 5.30 -20.05
C THR A 73 -9.95 5.58 -18.89
N LEU A 74 -9.50 5.44 -17.65
CA LEU A 74 -10.33 5.70 -16.47
C LEU A 74 -10.24 7.18 -16.09
N ASP A 75 -11.35 7.91 -16.26
CA ASP A 75 -11.48 9.28 -15.82
C ASP A 75 -11.97 9.36 -14.36
N GLY A 76 -11.61 10.43 -13.66
CA GLY A 76 -12.11 10.77 -12.32
C GLY A 76 -11.41 10.09 -11.15
N ALA A 77 -10.51 9.13 -11.39
CA ALA A 77 -9.67 8.55 -10.35
C ALA A 77 -8.24 8.26 -10.85
N LEU A 78 -7.30 8.23 -9.93
CA LEU A 78 -5.92 7.86 -10.20
C LEU A 78 -5.72 6.35 -10.04
N ILE A 79 -4.92 5.74 -10.91
CA ILE A 79 -4.47 4.36 -10.78
C ILE A 79 -3.11 4.35 -10.09
N MET A 80 -3.00 3.57 -9.01
CA MET A 80 -1.77 3.38 -8.25
C MET A 80 -1.23 1.96 -8.45
N ALA A 81 0.06 1.87 -8.79
CA ALA A 81 0.79 0.61 -8.84
C ALA A 81 1.39 0.30 -7.46
N ASP A 82 1.12 -0.90 -6.94
CA ASP A 82 1.74 -1.44 -5.72
C ASP A 82 2.60 -2.66 -6.06
N GLU A 83 2.03 -3.83 -6.19
CA GLU A 83 2.79 -5.06 -6.41
C GLU A 83 3.49 -5.09 -7.78
N THR A 84 3.09 -4.24 -8.70
CA THR A 84 3.77 -4.11 -10.01
C THR A 84 5.05 -3.29 -9.91
N VAL A 85 5.23 -2.43 -8.90
CA VAL A 85 6.43 -1.60 -8.71
C VAL A 85 7.25 -2.07 -7.51
N CYS A 86 8.19 -2.99 -7.71
CA CYS A 86 9.07 -3.51 -6.66
C CYS A 86 10.51 -3.02 -6.79
N THR A 87 10.98 -2.84 -8.01
CA THR A 87 12.37 -2.47 -8.33
C THR A 87 12.46 -1.16 -9.11
N PRO A 88 13.63 -0.50 -9.15
CA PRO A 88 13.84 0.65 -10.02
C PRO A 88 13.59 0.36 -11.52
N GLN A 89 13.81 -0.89 -11.94
CA GLN A 89 13.54 -1.32 -13.31
C GLN A 89 12.03 -1.39 -13.58
N ASP A 90 11.24 -1.89 -12.61
CA ASP A 90 9.77 -1.87 -12.72
C ASP A 90 9.27 -0.42 -12.80
N ALA A 91 9.79 0.46 -11.96
CA ALA A 91 9.44 1.88 -11.96
C ALA A 91 9.73 2.53 -13.32
N PHE A 92 10.92 2.28 -13.88
CA PHE A 92 11.29 2.79 -15.21
C PHE A 92 10.38 2.24 -16.31
N MET A 93 10.05 0.96 -16.28
CA MET A 93 9.12 0.32 -17.22
C MET A 93 7.73 0.95 -17.14
N LEU A 94 7.17 1.06 -15.93
CA LEU A 94 5.84 1.66 -15.73
C LEU A 94 5.78 3.12 -16.16
N ALA A 95 6.83 3.90 -15.86
CA ALA A 95 6.96 5.28 -16.29
C ALA A 95 7.01 5.39 -17.83
N SER A 96 7.84 4.57 -18.49
CA SER A 96 7.99 4.55 -19.93
C SER A 96 6.69 4.18 -20.67
N LEU A 97 5.89 3.30 -20.06
CA LEU A 97 4.59 2.86 -20.60
C LEU A 97 3.42 3.75 -20.15
N LYS A 98 3.65 4.73 -19.28
CA LYS A 98 2.58 5.52 -18.63
C LYS A 98 1.51 4.60 -18.01
N ALA A 99 1.94 3.57 -17.29
CA ALA A 99 1.08 2.50 -16.82
C ALA A 99 0.52 2.72 -15.40
N SER A 100 0.83 3.84 -14.76
CA SER A 100 0.17 4.26 -13.52
C SER A 100 0.36 5.76 -13.29
N HIS A 101 -0.52 6.36 -12.48
CA HIS A 101 -0.44 7.76 -12.06
C HIS A 101 0.34 7.91 -10.75
N VAL A 102 0.36 6.88 -9.93
CA VAL A 102 0.95 6.90 -8.57
C VAL A 102 1.71 5.61 -8.32
N PHE A 103 2.84 5.68 -7.61
CA PHE A 103 3.56 4.52 -7.10
C PHE A 103 3.34 4.39 -5.58
N SER A 104 2.90 3.23 -5.13
CA SER A 104 2.87 2.88 -3.70
C SER A 104 4.29 2.54 -3.25
N LEU A 105 4.90 3.38 -2.43
CA LEU A 105 6.27 3.20 -1.94
C LEU A 105 6.26 2.48 -0.59
N LYS A 106 6.95 1.35 -0.51
CA LYS A 106 7.09 0.55 0.72
C LYS A 106 8.54 0.09 0.86
N VAL A 107 9.22 0.59 1.87
CA VAL A 107 10.68 0.33 2.06
C VAL A 107 10.99 -1.17 2.08
N ALA A 108 10.14 -1.97 2.75
CA ALA A 108 10.29 -3.42 2.82
C ALA A 108 10.15 -4.08 1.43
N LYS A 109 9.13 -3.68 0.65
CA LYS A 109 8.87 -4.20 -0.70
C LYS A 109 10.01 -3.90 -1.66
N HIS A 110 10.57 -2.71 -1.57
CA HIS A 110 11.65 -2.26 -2.47
C HIS A 110 13.03 -2.79 -2.10
N GLY A 111 13.18 -3.43 -0.92
CA GLY A 111 14.45 -3.95 -0.44
C GLY A 111 15.38 -2.90 0.15
N GLY A 112 14.80 -1.90 0.83
CA GLY A 112 15.50 -0.94 1.66
C GLY A 112 15.47 0.51 1.15
N LEU A 113 16.05 1.40 1.95
CA LEU A 113 16.00 2.86 1.81
C LEU A 113 16.51 3.36 0.46
N VAL A 114 17.69 2.86 0.04
CA VAL A 114 18.35 3.31 -1.19
C VAL A 114 17.54 2.97 -2.43
N ARG A 115 16.97 1.77 -2.47
CA ARG A 115 16.13 1.35 -3.61
C ARG A 115 14.83 2.13 -3.66
N THR A 116 14.19 2.39 -2.51
CA THR A 116 13.00 3.21 -2.41
C THR A 116 13.24 4.62 -2.95
N ARG A 117 14.35 5.26 -2.58
CA ARG A 117 14.72 6.57 -3.13
C ARG A 117 14.97 6.55 -4.64
N LYS A 118 15.57 5.49 -5.18
CA LYS A 118 15.75 5.34 -6.64
C LYS A 118 14.41 5.24 -7.37
N ILE A 119 13.44 4.50 -6.81
CA ILE A 119 12.09 4.41 -7.38
C ILE A 119 11.39 5.76 -7.31
N ALA A 120 11.48 6.46 -6.18
CA ALA A 120 10.93 7.80 -6.02
C ALA A 120 11.54 8.81 -7.01
N ALA A 121 12.85 8.73 -7.27
CA ALA A 121 13.51 9.59 -8.27
C ALA A 121 13.02 9.30 -9.71
N VAL A 122 12.70 8.05 -10.05
CA VAL A 122 12.08 7.71 -11.34
C VAL A 122 10.67 8.28 -11.41
N ALA A 123 9.88 8.17 -10.33
CA ALA A 123 8.53 8.74 -10.25
C ALA A 123 8.57 10.26 -10.46
N GLU A 124 9.44 10.97 -9.73
CA GLU A 124 9.63 12.41 -9.85
C GLU A 124 10.01 12.82 -11.27
N ALA A 125 10.99 12.15 -11.89
CA ALA A 125 11.44 12.45 -13.24
C ALA A 125 10.37 12.19 -14.33
N ALA A 126 9.40 11.32 -14.05
CA ALA A 126 8.31 10.95 -14.95
C ALA A 126 6.97 11.65 -14.65
N ASP A 127 6.95 12.61 -13.70
CA ASP A 127 5.73 13.26 -13.20
C ASP A 127 4.67 12.27 -12.69
N ILE A 128 5.14 11.20 -12.04
CA ILE A 128 4.31 10.20 -11.37
C ILE A 128 4.28 10.52 -9.88
N GLY A 129 3.08 10.56 -9.29
CA GLY A 129 2.92 10.75 -7.86
C GLY A 129 3.41 9.55 -7.05
N TRP A 130 3.54 9.73 -5.73
CA TRP A 130 3.83 8.63 -4.82
C TRP A 130 2.89 8.62 -3.62
N TYR A 131 2.70 7.44 -3.07
CA TYR A 131 1.94 7.19 -1.85
C TYR A 131 2.81 6.39 -0.87
N GLY A 132 2.88 6.80 0.37
CA GLY A 132 3.63 6.09 1.41
C GLY A 132 2.83 4.90 1.94
N GLY A 133 3.02 3.73 1.34
CA GLY A 133 2.32 2.51 1.75
C GLY A 133 2.98 1.81 2.93
N THR A 134 2.28 0.80 3.46
CA THR A 134 2.75 -0.06 4.57
C THR A 134 2.68 -1.54 4.20
N MET A 135 3.56 -2.33 4.84
CA MET A 135 3.48 -3.80 4.91
C MET A 135 3.11 -4.26 6.33
N LEU A 136 2.48 -3.37 7.11
CA LEU A 136 2.15 -3.56 8.53
C LEU A 136 3.40 -3.76 9.39
N GLU A 137 4.43 -2.96 9.12
CA GLU A 137 5.72 -3.02 9.81
C GLU A 137 5.59 -2.63 11.28
N THR A 138 6.54 -3.11 12.08
CA THR A 138 6.80 -2.61 13.45
C THR A 138 7.21 -1.14 13.45
N SER A 139 7.29 -0.51 14.62
CA SER A 139 7.78 0.86 14.74
C SER A 139 9.16 1.07 14.11
N LEU A 140 10.04 0.08 14.15
CA LEU A 140 11.35 0.17 13.51
C LEU A 140 11.22 0.32 11.97
N GLY A 141 10.39 -0.50 11.33
CA GLY A 141 10.14 -0.43 9.89
C GLY A 141 9.37 0.84 9.48
N SER A 142 8.41 1.24 10.30
CA SER A 142 7.65 2.49 10.09
C SER A 142 8.54 3.73 10.25
N ALA A 143 9.47 3.75 11.22
CA ALA A 143 10.48 4.81 11.36
C ALA A 143 11.37 4.91 10.13
N ALA A 144 11.89 3.77 9.64
CA ALA A 144 12.70 3.73 8.43
C ALA A 144 11.93 4.28 7.21
N SER A 145 10.66 3.93 7.07
CA SER A 145 9.79 4.42 6.00
C SER A 145 9.52 5.92 6.15
N ALA A 146 9.21 6.40 7.36
CA ALA A 146 8.96 7.81 7.63
C ALA A 146 10.19 8.69 7.31
N HIS A 147 11.40 8.24 7.68
CA HIS A 147 12.64 8.97 7.35
C HIS A 147 12.88 9.06 5.84
N VAL A 148 12.60 8.02 5.07
CA VAL A 148 12.71 8.10 3.60
C VAL A 148 11.67 9.05 3.05
N PHE A 149 10.40 8.88 3.42
CA PHE A 149 9.31 9.67 2.86
C PHE A 149 9.44 11.16 3.18
N SER A 150 9.97 11.51 4.36
CA SER A 150 10.26 12.92 4.71
C SER A 150 11.31 13.60 3.83
N THR A 151 12.11 12.84 3.08
CA THR A 151 13.13 13.36 2.16
C THR A 151 12.66 13.46 0.72
N LEU A 152 11.45 13.01 0.41
CA LEU A 152 10.90 13.01 -0.94
C LEU A 152 10.17 14.32 -1.24
N GLY A 153 10.04 14.64 -2.53
CA GLY A 153 9.33 15.84 -2.99
C GLY A 153 7.82 15.81 -2.67
N THR A 154 7.14 16.89 -2.99
CA THR A 154 5.75 17.17 -2.59
C THR A 154 4.68 16.45 -3.40
N GLN A 155 5.01 15.66 -4.42
CA GLN A 155 4.06 14.90 -5.25
C GLN A 155 3.48 13.67 -4.51
N HIS A 156 3.10 13.82 -3.25
CA HIS A 156 2.54 12.72 -2.45
C HIS A 156 1.01 12.74 -2.45
N HIS A 157 0.43 11.55 -2.47
CA HIS A 157 -1.02 11.32 -2.39
C HIS A 157 -1.47 10.81 -1.02
N GLY A 158 -0.61 10.92 -0.01
CA GLY A 158 -0.86 10.47 1.35
C GLY A 158 0.18 9.46 1.85
N CYS A 159 -0.04 9.00 3.08
CA CYS A 159 0.81 8.02 3.74
C CYS A 159 -0.03 7.22 4.76
N GLU A 160 0.25 5.93 4.89
CA GLU A 160 -0.50 5.03 5.78
C GLU A 160 0.42 4.19 6.69
N LEU A 161 1.38 4.81 7.37
CA LEU A 161 2.31 4.13 8.27
C LEU A 161 1.66 3.77 9.62
N PHE A 162 0.58 3.01 9.60
CA PHE A 162 -0.20 2.64 10.78
C PHE A 162 0.13 1.23 11.34
N GLY A 163 1.10 0.54 10.78
CA GLY A 163 1.50 -0.80 11.22
C GLY A 163 1.63 -0.94 12.74
N PRO A 164 2.35 -0.04 13.44
CA PRO A 164 2.47 -0.12 14.90
C PRO A 164 1.16 -0.09 15.68
N GLN A 165 0.12 0.55 15.14
CA GLN A 165 -1.20 0.63 15.80
C GLN A 165 -2.02 -0.67 15.68
N LEU A 166 -1.66 -1.56 14.76
CA LEU A 166 -2.32 -2.85 14.56
C LEU A 166 -1.66 -3.99 15.36
N LEU A 167 -0.44 -3.78 15.82
CA LEU A 167 0.31 -4.78 16.56
C LEU A 167 -0.11 -4.77 18.03
N VAL A 168 -0.29 -5.96 18.59
CA VAL A 168 -0.54 -6.13 20.03
C VAL A 168 0.71 -5.77 20.84
N ASP A 169 1.89 -6.10 20.29
CA ASP A 169 3.20 -5.82 20.85
C ASP A 169 4.16 -5.39 19.74
N ASP A 170 5.20 -4.64 20.09
CA ASP A 170 6.24 -4.17 19.16
C ASP A 170 7.63 -4.61 19.66
N ILE A 171 8.62 -4.50 18.78
CA ILE A 171 10.03 -4.84 19.07
C ILE A 171 10.86 -3.66 19.55
N VAL A 172 10.25 -2.51 19.82
CA VAL A 172 10.91 -1.30 20.31
C VAL A 172 10.57 -1.03 21.77
N GLU A 173 11.40 -0.26 22.48
CA GLU A 173 11.14 0.15 23.87
C GLU A 173 9.93 1.08 23.97
N GLN A 174 9.75 1.96 22.96
CA GLN A 174 8.62 2.86 22.87
C GLN A 174 8.14 2.95 21.42
N GLN A 175 6.84 2.78 21.23
CA GLN A 175 6.22 2.95 19.91
C GLN A 175 6.32 4.42 19.44
N MET A 176 6.38 4.60 18.12
CA MET A 176 6.37 5.93 17.52
C MET A 176 5.08 6.67 17.85
N PRO A 177 5.16 7.92 18.30
CA PRO A 177 3.97 8.69 18.62
C PRO A 177 3.22 9.11 17.34
N ILE A 178 1.91 8.86 17.34
CA ILE A 178 0.97 9.38 16.34
C ILE A 178 0.11 10.43 17.03
N THR A 179 0.26 11.68 16.61
CA THR A 179 -0.46 12.82 17.19
C THR A 179 -1.22 13.55 16.09
N ASN A 180 -2.51 13.81 16.32
CA ASN A 180 -3.36 14.49 15.34
C ASN A 180 -3.32 13.83 13.94
N PHE A 181 -3.40 12.51 13.90
CA PHE A 181 -3.32 11.69 12.67
C PHE A 181 -1.99 11.82 11.90
N ALA A 182 -0.96 12.37 12.50
CA ALA A 182 0.38 12.47 11.94
C ALA A 182 1.38 11.63 12.75
N LEU A 183 2.16 10.83 12.05
CA LEU A 183 3.30 10.14 12.63
C LEU A 183 4.40 11.18 12.88
N GLN A 184 4.88 11.25 14.13
CA GLN A 184 5.99 12.14 14.46
C GLN A 184 7.30 11.46 14.07
N LEU A 185 8.09 12.14 13.25
CA LEU A 185 9.40 11.62 12.87
C LEU A 185 10.31 11.59 14.11
N PRO A 186 10.87 10.44 14.49
CA PRO A 186 11.70 10.38 15.69
C PRO A 186 13.03 11.12 15.51
N ASP A 187 13.44 11.82 16.55
CA ASP A 187 14.76 12.45 16.65
C ASP A 187 15.69 11.54 17.46
N GLY A 188 16.83 11.20 16.92
CA GLY A 188 17.81 10.38 17.62
C GLY A 188 18.75 9.64 16.66
N PRO A 189 19.76 8.94 17.19
CA PRO A 189 20.67 8.15 16.37
C PRO A 189 19.95 7.07 15.56
N GLY A 190 20.38 6.82 14.33
CA GLY A 190 19.79 5.83 13.44
C GLY A 190 18.40 6.26 12.98
N PHE A 191 17.37 5.46 13.28
CA PHE A 191 15.96 5.78 12.99
C PHE A 191 15.24 6.46 14.15
N GLY A 192 15.95 6.83 15.23
CA GLY A 192 15.38 7.47 16.41
C GLY A 192 14.46 6.58 17.23
N VAL A 193 14.51 5.26 17.04
CA VAL A 193 13.80 4.25 17.82
C VAL A 193 14.79 3.25 18.42
N GLU A 194 14.57 2.85 19.67
CA GLU A 194 15.40 1.88 20.37
C GLU A 194 14.76 0.50 20.33
N VAL A 195 15.55 -0.51 19.89
CA VAL A 195 15.07 -1.90 19.82
C VAL A 195 15.13 -2.55 21.19
N SER A 196 14.00 -3.10 21.65
CA SER A 196 13.93 -3.88 22.87
C SER A 196 14.44 -5.30 22.64
N LEU A 197 15.61 -5.60 23.17
CA LEU A 197 16.19 -6.95 23.09
C LEU A 197 15.30 -8.00 23.77
N ALA A 198 14.57 -7.63 24.80
CA ALA A 198 13.63 -8.52 25.47
C ALA A 198 12.48 -8.90 24.54
N GLN A 199 11.86 -7.92 23.88
CA GLN A 199 10.78 -8.16 22.93
C GLN A 199 11.28 -8.89 21.68
N LEU A 200 12.43 -8.51 21.14
CA LEU A 200 13.02 -9.20 20.01
C LEU A 200 13.25 -10.68 20.31
N ASN A 201 13.81 -11.01 21.49
CA ASN A 201 13.99 -12.39 21.93
C ASN A 201 12.66 -13.14 22.12
N ARG A 202 11.61 -12.45 22.60
CA ARG A 202 10.27 -13.03 22.76
C ARG A 202 9.66 -13.44 21.42
N PHE A 203 9.88 -12.68 20.35
CA PHE A 203 9.35 -12.96 19.03
C PHE A 203 10.30 -13.79 18.12
N ASP A 204 11.51 -14.10 18.59
CA ASP A 204 12.43 -14.95 17.85
C ASP A 204 11.94 -16.42 17.84
N ARG A 205 11.37 -16.82 16.72
CA ARG A 205 10.83 -18.18 16.51
C ARG A 205 11.90 -19.27 16.64
N ALA A 206 13.14 -19.00 16.28
CA ALA A 206 14.24 -19.96 16.39
C ALA A 206 14.55 -20.29 17.87
N ARG A 207 14.37 -19.31 18.76
CA ARG A 207 14.56 -19.50 20.21
C ARG A 207 13.35 -20.15 20.89
N GLN A 208 12.16 -20.00 20.33
CA GLN A 208 10.92 -20.57 20.89
C GLN A 208 10.69 -22.03 20.48
N GLY A 209 11.54 -22.61 19.62
CA GLY A 209 11.38 -23.99 19.14
C GLY A 209 10.10 -24.21 18.32
N GLN A 210 9.42 -23.17 17.91
CA GLN A 210 8.19 -23.27 17.13
C GLN A 210 8.52 -23.35 15.64
N ALA A 211 8.01 -24.41 15.00
CA ALA A 211 7.98 -24.45 13.54
C ALA A 211 7.21 -23.24 12.98
N PRO A 212 7.60 -22.72 11.79
CA PRO A 212 6.87 -21.64 11.17
C PRO A 212 5.39 -22.02 11.04
N VAL A 213 4.50 -21.16 11.54
CA VAL A 213 3.07 -21.32 11.32
C VAL A 213 2.84 -21.11 9.83
N HIS A 214 2.66 -22.21 9.09
CA HIS A 214 2.09 -22.13 7.76
C HIS A 214 0.64 -21.69 7.95
N VAL A 215 0.35 -20.45 7.62
CA VAL A 215 -1.03 -20.03 7.39
C VAL A 215 -1.40 -20.63 6.04
N ASP A 216 -2.07 -21.78 6.06
CA ASP A 216 -2.71 -22.32 4.88
C ASP A 216 -3.79 -21.32 4.43
N MET A 217 -3.43 -20.49 3.48
CA MET A 217 -4.37 -19.72 2.68
C MET A 217 -5.05 -20.69 1.71
N ALA A 218 -5.81 -21.64 2.25
CA ALA A 218 -6.68 -22.43 1.42
C ALA A 218 -7.67 -21.51 0.73
N PRO A 219 -7.81 -21.56 -0.60
CA PRO A 219 -8.85 -20.78 -1.27
C PRO A 219 -10.20 -21.26 -0.71
N THR A 220 -10.94 -20.35 -0.11
CA THR A 220 -12.33 -20.59 0.25
C THR A 220 -13.09 -20.80 -1.07
N THR A 221 -13.26 -22.05 -1.48
CA THR A 221 -14.17 -22.41 -2.56
C THR A 221 -15.57 -22.02 -2.12
N PRO A 222 -16.28 -21.15 -2.85
CA PRO A 222 -17.68 -20.89 -2.55
C PRO A 222 -18.46 -22.20 -2.74
N THR A 223 -19.07 -22.69 -1.69
CA THR A 223 -20.04 -23.77 -1.78
C THR A 223 -21.25 -23.19 -2.50
N VAL A 224 -21.41 -23.53 -3.77
CA VAL A 224 -22.63 -23.27 -4.51
C VAL A 224 -23.67 -24.25 -3.96
N ALA A 225 -24.67 -23.71 -3.27
CA ALA A 225 -25.91 -24.39 -2.94
C ALA A 225 -27.00 -23.98 -3.94
#